data_d1a072486854275d4d5ac6b196f5b8ff
#
_entry.id   d1a072486854275d4d5ac6b196f5b8ff
#
_cell.length_a   1.000
_cell.length_b   1.000
_cell.length_c   1.000
_cell.angle_alpha   90.00
_cell.angle_beta   90.00
_cell.angle_gamma   90.00
#
_symmetry.space_group_name_H-M   'P 1'
#
loop_
_entity.id
_entity.type
_entity.pdbx_description
1 polymer ?
#
loop_
_entity_poly.entity_id
_entity_poly.type
_entity_poly.pdbx_seq_one_letter_code
_entity_poly.pdbx_strand_id
1 'polypeptide(L)'
;MNVAIVDDELEMRQTLVDYIGRFGEESGIELETVTFESGEQFLKNYKMIFDIIIFDIDMPGINGIDTARKLREMDSNVTIIFVTNIAQYAINGYEVDAVDYILKPV
;
A
#
# COMPACT_ATOMS: atom_id res chain seq x y z
N MET A 1 -11.99 -9.66 -1.11
CA MET A 1 -11.19 -8.50 -1.55
C MET A 1 -9.75 -8.68 -1.11
N ASN A 2 -8.82 -8.47 -2.00
CA ASN A 2 -7.39 -8.68 -1.73
C ASN A 2 -6.68 -7.35 -1.52
N VAL A 3 -5.93 -7.26 -0.41
CA VAL A 3 -5.20 -6.05 -0.03
C VAL A 3 -3.72 -6.37 0.10
N ALA A 4 -2.87 -5.59 -0.57
CA ALA A 4 -1.43 -5.66 -0.39
C ALA A 4 -0.95 -4.53 0.52
N ILE A 5 -0.01 -4.83 1.40
CA ILE A 5 0.62 -3.85 2.28
C ILE A 5 2.12 -3.88 2.00
N VAL A 6 2.68 -2.75 1.60
CA VAL A 6 4.10 -2.61 1.27
C VAL A 6 4.72 -1.59 2.22
N ASP A 7 5.46 -2.08 3.21
CA ASP A 7 6.08 -1.26 4.25
C ASP A 7 7.29 -2.03 4.80
N ASP A 8 8.43 -1.35 4.99
CA ASP A 8 9.64 -2.00 5.49
C ASP A 8 9.62 -2.23 7.01
N GLU A 9 8.69 -1.60 7.74
CA GLU A 9 8.58 -1.71 9.19
C GLU A 9 7.62 -2.83 9.59
N LEU A 10 8.13 -3.85 10.28
CA LEU A 10 7.31 -4.99 10.72
C LEU A 10 6.13 -4.57 11.58
N GLU A 11 6.37 -3.66 12.54
CA GLU A 11 5.31 -3.20 13.44
C GLU A 11 4.16 -2.53 12.68
N MET A 12 4.50 -1.72 11.68
CA MET A 12 3.47 -1.05 10.89
C MET A 12 2.70 -2.04 10.03
N ARG A 13 3.38 -3.02 9.42
CA ARG A 13 2.68 -4.08 8.67
C ARG A 13 1.68 -4.80 9.57
N GLN A 14 2.09 -5.17 10.78
CA GLN A 14 1.20 -5.85 11.72
C GLN A 14 0.03 -4.97 12.15
N THR A 15 0.28 -3.69 12.41
CA THR A 15 -0.77 -2.73 12.77
C THR A 15 -1.81 -2.61 11.67
N LEU A 16 -1.37 -2.49 10.41
CA LEU A 16 -2.28 -2.37 9.27
C LEU A 16 -3.06 -3.65 9.03
N VAL A 17 -2.43 -4.81 9.17
CA VAL A 17 -3.12 -6.10 9.06
C VAL A 17 -4.22 -6.20 10.12
N ASP A 18 -3.94 -5.79 11.36
CA ASP A 18 -4.93 -5.83 12.44
C ASP A 18 -6.12 -4.88 12.18
N TYR A 19 -5.85 -3.67 11.70
CA TYR A 19 -6.92 -2.72 11.35
C TYR A 19 -7.80 -3.25 10.23
N ILE A 20 -7.18 -3.79 9.18
CA ILE A 20 -7.92 -4.34 8.04
C ILE A 20 -8.75 -5.54 8.47
N GLY A 21 -8.20 -6.40 9.31
CA GLY A 21 -8.92 -7.56 9.84
C GLY A 21 -10.14 -7.15 10.65
N ARG A 22 -10.00 -6.16 11.53
CA ARG A 22 -11.13 -5.63 12.32
C ARG A 22 -12.18 -4.97 11.45
N PHE A 23 -11.75 -4.19 10.47
CA PHE A 23 -12.68 -3.57 9.52
C PHE A 23 -13.47 -4.62 8.76
N GLY A 24 -12.83 -5.69 8.32
CA GLY A 24 -13.51 -6.78 7.63
C GLY A 24 -14.55 -7.47 8.49
N GLU A 25 -14.21 -7.75 9.76
CA GLU A 25 -15.14 -8.36 10.71
C GLU A 25 -16.34 -7.48 10.99
N GLU A 26 -16.11 -6.19 11.24
CA GLU A 26 -17.17 -5.23 11.56
C GLU A 26 -18.07 -4.95 10.37
N SER A 27 -17.54 -4.97 9.16
CA SER A 27 -18.26 -4.64 7.92
C SER A 27 -18.89 -5.86 7.24
N GLY A 28 -18.54 -7.07 7.69
CA GLY A 28 -18.98 -8.29 7.03
C GLY A 28 -18.33 -8.50 5.66
N ILE A 29 -17.19 -7.87 5.40
CA ILE A 29 -16.45 -7.99 4.15
C ILE A 29 -15.28 -8.94 4.37
N GLU A 30 -15.13 -9.92 3.49
CA GLU A 30 -14.00 -10.83 3.53
C GLU A 30 -12.79 -10.15 2.89
N LEU A 31 -11.76 -9.87 3.71
CA LEU A 31 -10.52 -9.21 3.30
C LEU A 31 -9.34 -10.13 3.52
N GLU A 32 -8.54 -10.36 2.47
CA GLU A 32 -7.29 -11.11 2.55
C GLU A 32 -6.13 -10.15 2.37
N THR A 33 -5.15 -10.20 3.27
CA THR A 33 -3.98 -9.32 3.21
C THR A 33 -2.72 -10.11 2.89
N VAL A 34 -1.87 -9.51 2.05
CA VAL A 34 -0.53 -10.00 1.76
C VAL A 34 0.43 -8.86 2.04
N THR A 35 1.52 -9.12 2.75
CA THR A 35 2.49 -8.10 3.11
C THR A 35 3.79 -8.26 2.34
N PHE A 36 4.43 -7.14 2.06
CA PHE A 36 5.72 -7.06 1.37
C PHE A 36 6.64 -6.12 2.15
N GLU A 37 7.91 -6.46 2.22
CA GLU A 37 8.91 -5.70 2.99
C GLU A 37 9.57 -4.60 2.19
N SER A 38 9.42 -4.61 0.87
CA SER A 38 10.07 -3.64 -0.01
C SER A 38 9.29 -3.48 -1.30
N GLY A 39 9.54 -2.37 -1.99
CA GLY A 39 8.99 -2.16 -3.32
C GLY A 39 9.49 -3.17 -4.33
N GLU A 40 10.77 -3.55 -4.23
CA GLU A 40 11.37 -4.56 -5.11
C GLU A 40 10.67 -5.91 -4.96
N GLN A 41 10.46 -6.35 -3.72
CA GLN A 41 9.76 -7.61 -3.46
C GLN A 41 8.34 -7.57 -4.01
N PHE A 42 7.65 -6.46 -3.80
CA PHE A 42 6.29 -6.28 -4.30
C PHE A 42 6.21 -6.37 -5.82
N LEU A 43 7.08 -5.62 -6.52
CA LEU A 43 7.05 -5.58 -7.98
C LEU A 43 7.46 -6.90 -8.61
N LYS A 44 8.44 -7.58 -8.02
CA LYS A 44 8.92 -8.87 -8.52
C LYS A 44 7.84 -9.94 -8.47
N ASN A 45 6.98 -9.89 -7.48
CA ASN A 45 5.96 -10.90 -7.23
C ASN A 45 4.55 -10.40 -7.58
N TYR A 46 4.43 -9.26 -8.26
CA TYR A 46 3.13 -8.66 -8.50
C TYR A 46 2.26 -9.53 -9.39
N LYS A 47 1.04 -9.73 -8.95
CA LYS A 47 -0.04 -10.36 -9.72
C LYS A 47 -1.25 -9.44 -9.68
N MET A 48 -1.98 -9.35 -10.76
CA MET A 48 -3.13 -8.45 -10.85
C MET A 48 -4.35 -9.01 -10.11
N ILE A 49 -4.14 -9.42 -8.85
CA ILE A 49 -5.19 -9.98 -7.99
C ILE A 49 -5.61 -9.03 -6.88
N PHE A 50 -4.88 -7.92 -6.70
CA PHE A 50 -5.15 -6.98 -5.61
C PHE A 50 -6.20 -5.96 -6.00
N ASP A 51 -7.07 -5.66 -5.05
CA ASP A 51 -8.07 -4.60 -5.18
C ASP A 51 -7.54 -3.28 -4.62
N ILE A 52 -6.77 -3.36 -3.53
CA ILE A 52 -6.20 -2.20 -2.84
C ILE A 52 -4.74 -2.48 -2.52
N ILE A 53 -3.88 -1.48 -2.72
CA ILE A 53 -2.48 -1.56 -2.33
C ILE A 53 -2.16 -0.37 -1.42
N ILE A 54 -1.62 -0.66 -0.25
CA ILE A 54 -1.21 0.33 0.74
C ILE A 54 0.31 0.40 0.73
N PHE A 55 0.86 1.58 0.42
CA PHE A 55 2.30 1.81 0.35
C PHE A 55 2.76 2.75 1.45
N ASP A 56 3.87 2.42 2.09
CA ASP A 56 4.72 3.43 2.72
C ASP A 56 5.61 4.05 1.64
N ILE A 57 5.96 5.33 1.79
CA ILE A 57 6.82 6.02 0.83
C ILE A 57 8.29 5.84 1.19
N ASP A 58 8.65 6.07 2.44
CA ASP A 58 10.05 6.09 2.88
C ASP A 58 10.54 4.68 3.19
N MET A 59 11.07 4.03 2.19
CA MET A 59 11.61 2.67 2.29
C MET A 59 13.01 2.61 1.70
N PRO A 60 13.89 1.75 2.23
CA PRO A 60 15.20 1.49 1.61
C PRO A 60 15.03 0.94 0.18
N GLY A 61 15.93 1.29 -0.70
CA GLY A 61 15.84 0.91 -2.10
C GLY A 61 14.84 1.78 -2.82
N ILE A 62 13.93 1.18 -3.59
CA ILE A 62 12.89 1.93 -4.28
C ILE A 62 11.84 2.42 -3.28
N ASN A 63 11.50 3.70 -3.31
CA ASN A 63 10.48 4.25 -2.42
C ASN A 63 9.07 3.93 -2.91
N GLY A 64 8.07 4.24 -2.07
CA GLY A 64 6.67 3.92 -2.38
C GLY A 64 6.12 4.65 -3.60
N ILE A 65 6.52 5.89 -3.84
CA ILE A 65 6.06 6.65 -5.00
C ILE A 65 6.59 6.02 -6.29
N ASP A 66 7.87 5.72 -6.35
CA ASP A 66 8.47 5.10 -7.54
C ASP A 66 7.95 3.69 -7.76
N THR A 67 7.70 2.95 -6.69
CA THR A 67 7.05 1.64 -6.77
C THR A 67 5.65 1.76 -7.39
N ALA A 68 4.88 2.74 -6.94
CA ALA A 68 3.54 2.98 -7.46
C ALA A 68 3.55 3.40 -8.94
N ARG A 69 4.53 4.19 -9.35
CA ARG A 69 4.68 4.55 -10.77
C ARG A 69 4.89 3.32 -11.63
N LYS A 70 5.77 2.42 -11.21
CA LYS A 70 6.02 1.17 -11.93
C LYS A 70 4.80 0.27 -11.93
N LEU A 71 4.08 0.23 -10.81
CA LEU A 71 2.83 -0.52 -10.72
C LEU A 71 1.80 -0.01 -11.75
N ARG A 72 1.67 1.31 -11.89
CA ARG A 72 0.70 1.90 -12.83
C ARG A 72 1.01 1.53 -14.29
N GLU A 73 2.24 1.24 -14.61
CA GLU A 73 2.60 0.74 -15.94
C GLU A 73 2.05 -0.67 -16.19
N MET A 74 1.87 -1.46 -15.12
CA MET A 74 1.35 -2.83 -15.20
C MET A 74 -0.15 -2.91 -14.92
N ASP A 75 -0.66 -2.03 -14.07
CA ASP A 75 -2.05 -2.05 -13.60
C ASP A 75 -2.53 -0.64 -13.37
N SER A 76 -3.34 -0.13 -14.30
CA SER A 76 -3.83 1.24 -14.26
C SER A 76 -5.05 1.43 -13.36
N ASN A 77 -5.69 0.36 -12.90
CA ASN A 77 -7.00 0.43 -12.23
C ASN A 77 -6.98 0.12 -10.74
N VAL A 78 -5.93 -0.51 -10.23
CA VAL A 78 -5.87 -0.88 -8.82
C VAL A 78 -5.91 0.37 -7.92
N THR A 79 -6.58 0.27 -6.78
CA THR A 79 -6.67 1.37 -5.82
C THR A 79 -5.38 1.47 -5.02
N ILE A 80 -4.78 2.66 -4.97
CA ILE A 80 -3.55 2.93 -4.24
C ILE A 80 -3.84 3.89 -3.08
N ILE A 81 -3.32 3.54 -1.89
CA ILE A 81 -3.37 4.39 -0.70
C ILE A 81 -1.95 4.48 -0.14
N PHE A 82 -1.50 5.68 0.16
CA PHE A 82 -0.22 5.89 0.84
C PHE A 82 -0.44 6.09 2.34
N VAL A 83 0.34 5.38 3.17
CA VAL A 83 0.37 5.55 4.62
C VAL A 83 1.82 5.78 5.02
N THR A 84 2.17 7.00 5.38
CA THR A 84 3.57 7.39 5.56
C THR A 84 3.74 8.53 6.59
N ASN A 85 4.98 8.74 7.04
CA ASN A 85 5.34 9.87 7.89
C ASN A 85 5.59 11.16 7.11
N ILE A 86 5.63 11.10 5.78
CA ILE A 86 6.14 12.20 4.95
C ILE A 86 5.00 12.93 4.24
N ALA A 87 4.55 14.06 4.81
CA ALA A 87 3.46 14.86 4.26
C ALA A 87 3.81 15.52 2.91
N GLN A 88 5.08 15.84 2.70
CA GLN A 88 5.52 16.57 1.50
C GLN A 88 5.34 15.82 0.19
N TYR A 89 5.11 14.50 0.26
CA TYR A 89 4.89 13.69 -0.94
C TYR A 89 3.42 13.59 -1.35
N ALA A 90 2.51 14.29 -0.66
CA ALA A 90 1.07 14.21 -0.99
C ALA A 90 0.78 14.57 -2.46
N ILE A 91 1.47 15.57 -3.02
CA ILE A 91 1.30 15.97 -4.42
C ILE A 91 1.67 14.83 -5.36
N ASN A 92 2.70 14.05 -5.04
CA ASN A 92 3.14 12.93 -5.86
C ASN A 92 2.11 11.79 -5.91
N GLY A 93 1.23 11.70 -4.90
CA GLY A 93 0.13 10.76 -4.92
C GLY A 93 -0.83 10.97 -6.09
N TYR A 94 -1.03 12.22 -6.51
CA TYR A 94 -1.88 12.52 -7.65
C TYR A 94 -1.31 12.02 -8.97
N GLU A 95 0.01 11.96 -9.11
CA GLU A 95 0.67 11.47 -10.33
C GLU A 95 0.40 9.99 -10.58
N VAL A 96 0.09 9.23 -9.53
CA VAL A 96 -0.18 7.79 -9.63
C VAL A 96 -1.65 7.48 -9.34
N ASP A 97 -2.51 8.49 -9.31
CA ASP A 97 -3.94 8.37 -9.03
C ASP A 97 -4.22 7.65 -7.71
N ALA A 98 -3.50 8.01 -6.65
CA ALA A 98 -3.79 7.51 -5.32
C ALA A 98 -5.13 8.05 -4.82
N VAL A 99 -5.92 7.17 -4.21
CA VAL A 99 -7.24 7.54 -3.65
C VAL A 99 -7.07 8.35 -2.38
N ASP A 100 -6.07 8.04 -1.58
CA ASP A 100 -5.86 8.69 -0.30
C ASP A 100 -4.39 8.73 0.09
N TYR A 101 -4.08 9.62 1.02
CA TYR A 101 -2.74 9.84 1.55
C TYR A 101 -2.87 10.05 3.05
N ILE A 102 -2.48 9.05 3.82
CA ILE A 102 -2.68 9.04 5.27
C ILE A 102 -1.36 9.19 5.98
N LEU A 103 -1.26 10.16 6.90
CA LEU A 103 -0.06 10.35 7.70
C LEU A 103 -0.06 9.39 8.90
N LYS A 104 1.10 8.78 9.18
CA LYS A 104 1.32 8.02 10.40
C LYS A 104 1.34 8.96 11.61
N PRO A 105 0.95 8.52 12.82
CA PRO A 105 0.43 7.19 13.15
C PRO A 105 -1.04 7.02 12.76
N VAL A 106 -1.41 5.78 12.53
CA VAL A 106 -2.80 5.43 12.21
C VAL A 106 -3.54 4.92 13.43
#